data_7902343577c39e9bc020d14b5741392d
#
_entry.id   7902343577c39e9bc020d14b5741392d
#
_cell.length_a   1.000
_cell.length_b   1.000
_cell.length_c   1.000
_cell.angle_alpha   90.00
_cell.angle_beta   90.00
_cell.angle_gamma   90.00
#
_symmetry.space_group_name_H-M   'P 1'
#
loop_
_entity.id
_entity.type
_entity.pdbx_description
1 polymer ?
#
loop_
_entity_poly.entity_id
_entity_poly.type
_entity_poly.pdbx_seq_one_letter_code
_entity_poly.pdbx_strand_id
1 'polypeptide(L)'
;MNWAIRQNLPHSQIIAYDINADTLSEASQCGVANTITTKIDASFSTCDYLFLCAPVQKNDENLSAVKKILSPKTLLTDVGSVKSEIHKKIKKAGLERQFIGGHPMAGSDRVGFINSKAVLLENAYYILTPTASVPENKVTDYKNLVQQLGAIPLILDPAQHDYVTAAVSHLPHIIAASLVNLVRDKDSADGLMKMIAAGGFKDITRIASSSAAVWQQICLTNTENISTLLSSYIASLQGIHQ
;
A
#
# COMPACT_ATOMS: atom_id res chain seq x y z
N MET A 1 2.53 7.24 -7.00
CA MET A 1 1.40 8.18 -7.12
C MET A 1 1.81 9.44 -7.87
N ASN A 2 2.70 10.27 -7.35
CA ASN A 2 3.06 11.57 -7.95
C ASN A 2 3.50 11.50 -9.43
N TRP A 3 4.28 10.49 -9.83
CA TRP A 3 4.66 10.29 -11.24
C TRP A 3 3.45 10.08 -12.15
N ALA A 4 2.48 9.26 -11.71
CA ALA A 4 1.27 9.02 -12.48
C ALA A 4 0.39 10.28 -12.58
N ILE A 5 0.29 11.06 -11.50
CA ILE A 5 -0.39 12.37 -11.52
C ILE A 5 0.32 13.31 -12.51
N ARG A 6 1.65 13.43 -12.42
CA ARG A 6 2.41 14.33 -13.29
C ARG A 6 2.29 13.96 -14.77
N GLN A 7 2.30 12.66 -15.08
CA GLN A 7 2.19 12.17 -16.46
C GLN A 7 0.80 12.36 -17.04
N ASN A 8 -0.26 12.05 -16.29
CA ASN A 8 -1.60 12.00 -16.81
C ASN A 8 -2.42 13.28 -16.54
N LEU A 9 -2.02 14.07 -15.55
CA LEU A 9 -2.63 15.31 -15.13
C LEU A 9 -1.57 16.42 -14.99
N PRO A 10 -0.92 16.86 -16.08
CA PRO A 10 0.28 17.70 -16.04
C PRO A 10 0.08 19.07 -15.40
N HIS A 11 -1.16 19.58 -15.40
CA HIS A 11 -1.52 20.86 -14.80
C HIS A 11 -1.81 20.82 -13.30
N SER A 12 -1.79 19.61 -12.69
CA SER A 12 -2.03 19.46 -11.26
C SER A 12 -0.90 20.08 -10.44
N GLN A 13 -1.26 20.73 -9.34
CA GLN A 13 -0.31 21.21 -8.34
C GLN A 13 -0.08 20.10 -7.31
N ILE A 14 1.17 19.69 -7.14
CA ILE A 14 1.54 18.59 -6.25
C ILE A 14 2.39 19.15 -5.11
N ILE A 15 1.88 19.02 -3.88
CA ILE A 15 2.61 19.28 -2.65
C ILE A 15 3.08 17.93 -2.10
N ALA A 16 4.38 17.76 -1.94
CA ALA A 16 4.97 16.55 -1.37
C ALA A 16 5.50 16.81 0.04
N TYR A 17 5.12 15.92 0.96
CA TYR A 17 5.65 15.86 2.33
C TYR A 17 6.42 14.56 2.55
N ASP A 18 7.60 14.67 3.11
CA ASP A 18 8.38 13.56 3.65
C ASP A 18 9.23 14.07 4.81
N ILE A 19 9.57 13.19 5.74
CA ILE A 19 10.54 13.49 6.81
C ILE A 19 11.98 13.52 6.28
N ASN A 20 12.22 12.90 5.13
CA ASN A 20 13.53 12.84 4.47
C ASN A 20 13.63 13.95 3.42
N ALA A 21 14.47 14.96 3.72
CA ALA A 21 14.67 16.11 2.86
C ALA A 21 15.36 15.73 1.52
N ASP A 22 16.21 14.71 1.48
CA ASP A 22 16.89 14.26 0.26
C ASP A 22 15.87 13.66 -0.72
N THR A 23 14.96 12.83 -0.25
CA THR A 23 13.84 12.29 -1.07
C THR A 23 12.98 13.41 -1.65
N LEU A 24 12.70 14.46 -0.87
CA LEU A 24 11.95 15.63 -1.34
C LEU A 24 12.73 16.41 -2.40
N SER A 25 14.03 16.57 -2.21
CA SER A 25 14.91 17.24 -3.17
C SER A 25 14.92 16.49 -4.50
N GLU A 26 15.07 15.17 -4.48
CA GLU A 26 14.99 14.32 -5.67
C GLU A 26 13.63 14.49 -6.40
N ALA A 27 12.53 14.43 -5.67
CA ALA A 27 11.19 14.60 -6.24
C ALA A 27 10.99 15.98 -6.89
N SER A 28 11.53 17.03 -6.28
CA SER A 28 11.48 18.39 -6.82
C SER A 28 12.35 18.52 -8.08
N GLN A 29 13.58 18.03 -8.06
CA GLN A 29 14.52 18.08 -9.21
C GLN A 29 13.98 17.33 -10.42
N CYS A 30 13.27 16.22 -10.19
CA CYS A 30 12.59 15.47 -11.24
C CYS A 30 11.28 16.13 -11.73
N GLY A 31 10.88 17.28 -11.19
CA GLY A 31 9.65 17.98 -11.56
C GLY A 31 8.36 17.27 -11.14
N VAL A 32 8.44 16.29 -10.23
CA VAL A 32 7.30 15.49 -9.79
C VAL A 32 6.47 16.21 -8.74
N ALA A 33 7.09 17.08 -7.93
CA ALA A 33 6.42 17.91 -6.96
C ALA A 33 6.65 19.40 -7.29
N ASN A 34 5.60 20.22 -7.16
CA ASN A 34 5.68 21.68 -7.31
C ASN A 34 6.16 22.34 -6.02
N THR A 35 5.73 21.79 -4.89
CA THR A 35 6.09 22.27 -3.55
C THR A 35 6.52 21.08 -2.71
N ILE A 36 7.58 21.25 -1.95
CA ILE A 36 8.10 20.24 -1.01
C ILE A 36 8.12 20.81 0.40
N THR A 37 7.85 19.97 1.41
CA THR A 37 7.89 20.37 2.81
C THR A 37 8.22 19.19 3.71
N THR A 38 8.91 19.45 4.82
CA THR A 38 9.16 18.47 5.89
C THR A 38 8.17 18.62 7.05
N LYS A 39 7.11 19.41 6.87
CA LYS A 39 6.07 19.64 7.88
C LYS A 39 4.68 19.55 7.28
N ILE A 40 3.75 18.99 8.03
CA ILE A 40 2.32 19.03 7.70
C ILE A 40 1.78 20.33 8.23
N ASP A 41 1.48 21.29 7.35
CA ASP A 41 1.03 22.64 7.69
C ASP A 41 -0.16 23.09 6.82
N ALA A 42 -0.54 24.35 6.94
CA ALA A 42 -1.71 24.93 6.28
C ALA A 42 -1.64 24.88 4.73
N SER A 43 -0.49 24.65 4.11
CA SER A 43 -0.38 24.52 2.65
C SER A 43 -1.25 23.39 2.08
N PHE A 44 -1.49 22.34 2.88
CA PHE A 44 -2.35 21.22 2.48
C PHE A 44 -3.85 21.52 2.55
N SER A 45 -4.28 22.63 3.17
CA SER A 45 -5.70 22.98 3.31
C SER A 45 -6.39 23.31 1.99
N THR A 46 -5.63 23.61 0.95
CA THR A 46 -6.12 23.94 -0.40
C THR A 46 -6.18 22.73 -1.34
N CYS A 47 -5.71 21.56 -0.90
CA CYS A 47 -5.68 20.36 -1.74
C CYS A 47 -7.09 19.80 -1.96
N ASP A 48 -7.39 19.37 -3.18
CA ASP A 48 -8.60 18.61 -3.51
C ASP A 48 -8.50 17.17 -2.98
N TYR A 49 -7.31 16.58 -3.07
CA TYR A 49 -6.98 15.23 -2.62
C TYR A 49 -5.76 15.24 -1.72
N LEU A 50 -5.82 14.49 -0.61
CA LEU A 50 -4.69 14.28 0.29
C LEU A 50 -4.45 12.77 0.46
N PHE A 51 -3.24 12.32 0.07
CA PHE A 51 -2.83 10.92 0.11
C PHE A 51 -1.94 10.64 1.32
N LEU A 52 -2.34 9.74 2.20
CA LEU A 52 -1.50 9.19 3.26
C LEU A 52 -0.65 8.05 2.71
N CYS A 53 0.61 8.34 2.42
CA CYS A 53 1.56 7.38 1.81
C CYS A 53 2.60 6.86 2.81
N ALA A 54 2.56 7.27 4.06
CA ALA A 54 3.47 6.81 5.10
C ALA A 54 3.14 5.39 5.56
N PRO A 55 4.11 4.67 6.17
CA PRO A 55 3.84 3.40 6.82
C PRO A 55 2.71 3.49 7.84
N VAL A 56 1.92 2.42 7.99
CA VAL A 56 0.67 2.38 8.79
C VAL A 56 0.85 2.95 10.21
N GLN A 57 1.98 2.66 10.86
CA GLN A 57 2.27 3.15 12.22
C GLN A 57 2.44 4.68 12.28
N LYS A 58 2.96 5.29 11.21
CA LYS A 58 3.13 6.75 11.12
C LYS A 58 1.85 7.48 10.73
N ASN A 59 0.87 6.76 10.21
CA ASN A 59 -0.40 7.35 9.80
C ASN A 59 -1.20 7.92 10.98
N ASP A 60 -1.02 7.46 12.22
CA ASP A 60 -1.70 8.02 13.39
C ASP A 60 -1.25 9.46 13.69
N GLU A 61 0.05 9.69 13.67
CA GLU A 61 0.63 11.02 13.88
C GLU A 61 0.24 11.95 12.71
N ASN A 62 0.38 11.47 11.49
CA ASN A 62 0.02 12.21 10.28
C ASN A 62 -1.48 12.53 10.24
N LEU A 63 -2.35 11.58 10.59
CA LEU A 63 -3.78 11.77 10.62
C LEU A 63 -4.19 12.85 11.64
N SER A 64 -3.54 12.86 12.81
CA SER A 64 -3.77 13.89 13.85
C SER A 64 -3.35 15.28 13.40
N ALA A 65 -2.26 15.40 12.64
CA ALA A 65 -1.81 16.66 12.05
C ALA A 65 -2.74 17.11 10.92
N VAL A 66 -3.05 16.20 10.00
CA VAL A 66 -3.93 16.45 8.85
C VAL A 66 -5.32 16.90 9.28
N LYS A 67 -5.91 16.26 10.30
CA LYS A 67 -7.24 16.64 10.82
C LYS A 67 -7.35 18.10 11.18
N LYS A 68 -6.27 18.75 11.64
CA LYS A 68 -6.28 20.16 12.06
C LYS A 68 -6.34 21.14 10.90
N ILE A 69 -5.95 20.70 9.71
CA ILE A 69 -5.78 21.54 8.52
C ILE A 69 -6.67 21.11 7.35
N LEU A 70 -7.30 19.94 7.44
CA LEU A 70 -8.10 19.38 6.35
C LEU A 70 -9.32 20.25 6.07
N SER A 71 -9.43 20.73 4.82
CA SER A 71 -10.62 21.43 4.36
C SER A 71 -11.81 20.48 4.26
N PRO A 72 -13.06 20.91 4.55
CA PRO A 72 -14.27 20.10 4.33
C PRO A 72 -14.44 19.60 2.88
N LYS A 73 -13.82 20.25 1.91
CA LYS A 73 -13.85 19.88 0.50
C LYS A 73 -12.84 18.79 0.13
N THR A 74 -11.72 18.72 0.84
CA THR A 74 -10.63 17.78 0.55
C THR A 74 -11.08 16.32 0.73
N LEU A 75 -10.77 15.46 -0.23
CA LEU A 75 -10.88 14.02 -0.07
C LEU A 75 -9.57 13.48 0.52
N LEU A 76 -9.66 12.83 1.66
CA LEU A 76 -8.56 12.11 2.29
C LEU A 76 -8.56 10.66 1.81
N THR A 77 -7.40 10.15 1.44
CA THR A 77 -7.21 8.75 1.04
C THR A 77 -5.88 8.23 1.55
N ASP A 78 -5.68 6.92 1.48
CA ASP A 78 -4.39 6.27 1.76
C ASP A 78 -3.99 5.34 0.60
N VAL A 79 -2.82 4.72 0.70
CA VAL A 79 -2.33 3.73 -0.27
C VAL A 79 -1.85 2.44 0.42
N GLY A 80 -2.27 2.22 1.65
CA GLY A 80 -1.82 1.09 2.48
C GLY A 80 -2.34 -0.26 2.00
N SER A 81 -1.66 -1.33 2.42
CA SER A 81 -1.99 -2.71 2.02
C SER A 81 -3.10 -3.34 2.85
N VAL A 82 -3.53 -2.73 3.95
CA VAL A 82 -4.61 -3.19 4.83
C VAL A 82 -5.58 -2.04 5.06
N LYS A 83 -6.89 -2.30 5.03
CA LYS A 83 -7.93 -1.25 5.05
C LYS A 83 -8.71 -1.18 6.37
N SER A 84 -9.00 -2.30 7.01
CA SER A 84 -9.84 -2.29 8.21
C SER A 84 -9.28 -1.42 9.33
N GLU A 85 -7.96 -1.42 9.52
CA GLU A 85 -7.32 -0.65 10.58
C GLU A 85 -7.36 0.85 10.33
N ILE A 86 -7.07 1.31 9.11
CA ILE A 86 -7.17 2.73 8.78
C ILE A 86 -8.62 3.23 8.88
N HIS A 87 -9.60 2.43 8.50
CA HIS A 87 -11.02 2.77 8.64
C HIS A 87 -11.41 2.97 10.11
N LYS A 88 -10.94 2.12 11.04
CA LYS A 88 -11.16 2.32 12.49
C LYS A 88 -10.58 3.64 12.97
N LYS A 89 -9.38 3.99 12.52
CA LYS A 89 -8.71 5.26 12.87
C LYS A 89 -9.44 6.48 12.32
N ILE A 90 -9.88 6.42 11.08
CA ILE A 90 -10.70 7.45 10.41
C ILE A 90 -12.01 7.68 11.16
N LYS A 91 -12.70 6.61 11.55
CA LYS A 91 -13.93 6.67 12.36
C LYS A 91 -13.68 7.35 13.71
N LYS A 92 -12.63 6.92 14.41
CA LYS A 92 -12.22 7.55 15.69
C LYS A 92 -11.87 9.03 15.52
N ALA A 93 -11.32 9.42 14.38
CA ALA A 93 -10.99 10.82 14.06
C ALA A 93 -12.22 11.65 13.63
N GLY A 94 -13.37 11.02 13.30
CA GLY A 94 -14.57 11.71 12.80
C GLY A 94 -14.40 12.23 11.36
N LEU A 95 -13.58 11.55 10.53
CA LEU A 95 -13.26 11.96 9.16
C LEU A 95 -13.96 11.11 8.10
N GLU A 96 -14.97 10.32 8.46
CA GLU A 96 -15.65 9.35 7.58
C GLU A 96 -16.27 10.01 6.34
N ARG A 97 -16.79 11.23 6.46
CA ARG A 97 -17.40 11.94 5.33
C ARG A 97 -16.40 12.39 4.26
N GLN A 98 -15.11 12.32 4.54
CA GLN A 98 -14.02 12.79 3.68
C GLN A 98 -13.02 11.71 3.32
N PHE A 99 -13.28 10.42 3.66
CA PHE A 99 -12.31 9.37 3.49
C PHE A 99 -12.80 8.25 2.56
N ILE A 100 -11.94 7.94 1.60
CA ILE A 100 -12.02 6.72 0.80
C ILE A 100 -10.66 6.04 0.91
N GLY A 101 -10.61 4.85 1.50
CA GLY A 101 -9.38 4.08 1.54
C GLY A 101 -8.96 3.67 0.13
N GLY A 102 -7.66 3.67 -0.12
CA GLY A 102 -7.09 3.27 -1.39
C GLY A 102 -6.03 2.18 -1.23
N HIS A 103 -5.93 1.29 -2.19
CA HIS A 103 -4.84 0.33 -2.28
C HIS A 103 -4.52 0.03 -3.75
N PRO A 104 -3.49 0.64 -4.31
CA PRO A 104 -2.98 0.22 -5.61
C PRO A 104 -2.36 -1.18 -5.47
N MET A 105 -2.91 -2.16 -6.19
CA MET A 105 -2.36 -3.53 -6.27
C MET A 105 -1.12 -3.54 -7.15
N ALA A 106 -0.22 -2.62 -6.87
CA ALA A 106 1.01 -2.37 -7.62
C ALA A 106 2.10 -1.91 -6.66
N GLY A 107 3.32 -2.33 -6.91
CA GLY A 107 4.47 -1.96 -6.09
C GLY A 107 5.77 -2.41 -6.72
N SER A 108 6.86 -1.93 -6.15
CA SER A 108 8.22 -2.38 -6.44
C SER A 108 8.77 -3.09 -5.21
N ASP A 109 9.51 -4.17 -5.42
CA ASP A 109 10.27 -4.82 -4.35
C ASP A 109 11.40 -3.92 -3.81
N ARG A 110 11.65 -2.79 -4.49
CA ARG A 110 12.70 -1.82 -4.16
C ARG A 110 12.13 -0.61 -3.46
N VAL A 111 12.79 -0.16 -2.41
CA VAL A 111 12.45 1.03 -1.62
C VAL A 111 13.10 2.28 -2.22
N GLY A 112 12.49 3.44 -1.98
CA GLY A 112 13.01 4.76 -2.33
C GLY A 112 12.37 5.38 -3.57
N PHE A 113 12.42 6.71 -3.63
CA PHE A 113 11.81 7.52 -4.68
C PHE A 113 12.32 7.15 -6.09
N ILE A 114 13.61 6.86 -6.22
CA ILE A 114 14.26 6.51 -7.50
C ILE A 114 13.65 5.27 -8.17
N ASN A 115 13.01 4.39 -7.40
CA ASN A 115 12.35 3.19 -7.90
C ASN A 115 10.86 3.42 -8.23
N SER A 116 10.33 4.62 -7.97
CA SER A 116 8.95 4.97 -8.31
C SER A 116 8.81 5.29 -9.80
N LYS A 117 7.76 4.75 -10.43
CA LYS A 117 7.46 4.95 -11.85
C LYS A 117 5.95 5.06 -12.05
N ALA A 118 5.51 5.90 -13.01
CA ALA A 118 4.10 6.02 -13.36
C ALA A 118 3.50 4.71 -13.86
N VAL A 119 4.26 3.97 -14.68
CA VAL A 119 3.86 2.69 -15.28
C VAL A 119 3.42 1.62 -14.28
N LEU A 120 3.82 1.74 -13.01
CA LEU A 120 3.37 0.80 -11.96
C LEU A 120 1.86 0.82 -11.74
N LEU A 121 1.18 1.91 -12.08
CA LEU A 121 -0.28 2.01 -11.95
C LEU A 121 -1.02 1.61 -13.23
N GLU A 122 -0.34 1.57 -14.37
CA GLU A 122 -0.96 1.26 -15.66
C GLU A 122 -1.56 -0.15 -15.67
N ASN A 123 -2.88 -0.22 -15.90
CA ASN A 123 -3.65 -1.47 -15.88
C ASN A 123 -3.63 -2.25 -14.56
N ALA A 124 -3.11 -1.66 -13.48
CA ALA A 124 -3.16 -2.25 -12.15
C ALA A 124 -4.55 -2.03 -11.52
N TYR A 125 -5.06 -3.03 -10.82
CA TYR A 125 -6.23 -2.81 -9.98
C TYR A 125 -5.89 -1.80 -8.87
N TYR A 126 -6.79 -0.85 -8.66
CA TYR A 126 -6.73 0.10 -7.58
C TYR A 126 -7.99 -0.05 -6.73
N ILE A 127 -7.86 -0.67 -5.56
CA ILE A 127 -9.00 -0.94 -4.71
C ILE A 127 -9.39 0.32 -3.95
N LEU A 128 -10.66 0.65 -3.98
CA LEU A 128 -11.28 1.76 -3.25
C LEU A 128 -12.19 1.18 -2.17
N THR A 129 -12.04 1.67 -0.95
CA THR A 129 -12.90 1.29 0.16
C THR A 129 -13.56 2.55 0.75
N PRO A 130 -14.66 3.03 0.15
CA PRO A 130 -15.38 4.18 0.66
C PRO A 130 -15.99 3.88 2.03
N THR A 131 -16.01 4.87 2.92
CA THR A 131 -16.81 4.79 4.15
C THR A 131 -18.29 4.93 3.82
N ALA A 132 -19.17 4.41 4.66
CA ALA A 132 -20.61 4.53 4.46
C ALA A 132 -21.13 5.99 4.46
N SER A 133 -20.35 6.92 5.01
CA SER A 133 -20.74 8.32 5.17
C SER A 133 -20.19 9.24 4.08
N VAL A 134 -19.29 8.76 3.23
CA VAL A 134 -18.73 9.58 2.16
C VAL A 134 -19.78 9.80 1.06
N PRO A 135 -19.94 11.03 0.54
CA PRO A 135 -20.91 11.32 -0.52
C PRO A 135 -20.57 10.56 -1.82
N GLU A 136 -21.59 10.07 -2.52
CA GLU A 136 -21.44 9.26 -3.74
C GLU A 136 -20.73 10.01 -4.88
N ASN A 137 -20.94 11.33 -5.00
CA ASN A 137 -20.20 12.13 -5.97
C ASN A 137 -18.69 12.11 -5.70
N LYS A 138 -18.25 12.13 -4.44
CA LYS A 138 -16.82 12.02 -4.11
C LYS A 138 -16.25 10.64 -4.44
N VAL A 139 -17.05 9.57 -4.31
CA VAL A 139 -16.65 8.23 -4.74
C VAL A 139 -16.47 8.19 -6.25
N THR A 140 -17.42 8.77 -6.98
CA THR A 140 -17.36 8.87 -8.44
C THR A 140 -16.17 9.69 -8.91
N ASP A 141 -15.92 10.84 -8.30
CA ASP A 141 -14.79 11.71 -8.64
C ASP A 141 -13.45 11.01 -8.40
N TYR A 142 -13.31 10.31 -7.28
CA TYR A 142 -12.08 9.58 -6.98
C TYR A 142 -11.89 8.36 -7.89
N LYS A 143 -12.97 7.66 -8.23
CA LYS A 143 -12.93 6.58 -9.23
C LYS A 143 -12.44 7.11 -10.58
N ASN A 144 -12.96 8.26 -11.03
CA ASN A 144 -12.53 8.90 -12.28
C ASN A 144 -11.06 9.32 -12.22
N LEU A 145 -10.59 9.88 -11.07
CA LEU A 145 -9.19 10.20 -10.89
C LEU A 145 -8.31 8.94 -11.04
N VAL A 146 -8.68 7.85 -10.39
CA VAL A 146 -7.91 6.58 -10.47
C VAL A 146 -7.83 6.06 -11.90
N GLN A 147 -8.92 6.16 -12.67
CA GLN A 147 -8.93 5.80 -14.09
C GLN A 147 -8.02 6.71 -14.92
N GLN A 148 -8.03 8.03 -14.67
CA GLN A 148 -7.14 8.97 -15.33
C GLN A 148 -5.66 8.70 -15.01
N LEU A 149 -5.35 8.11 -13.84
CA LEU A 149 -4.00 7.67 -13.50
C LEU A 149 -3.57 6.38 -14.22
N GLY A 150 -4.44 5.79 -15.05
CA GLY A 150 -4.18 4.57 -15.81
C GLY A 150 -4.51 3.28 -15.06
N ALA A 151 -5.07 3.36 -13.85
CA ALA A 151 -5.41 2.19 -13.04
C ALA A 151 -6.88 1.77 -13.20
N ILE A 152 -7.20 0.55 -12.82
CA ILE A 152 -8.54 -0.04 -12.89
C ILE A 152 -9.17 0.03 -11.48
N PRO A 153 -10.12 0.96 -11.22
CA PRO A 153 -10.73 1.07 -9.90
C PRO A 153 -11.69 -0.09 -9.61
N LEU A 154 -11.55 -0.67 -8.42
CA LEU A 154 -12.44 -1.71 -7.89
C LEU A 154 -12.92 -1.30 -6.50
N ILE A 155 -14.24 -1.23 -6.28
CA ILE A 155 -14.80 -0.90 -4.97
C ILE A 155 -15.03 -2.19 -4.18
N LEU A 156 -14.50 -2.25 -2.96
CA LEU A 156 -14.71 -3.34 -2.01
C LEU A 156 -15.05 -2.78 -0.62
N ASP A 157 -15.68 -3.60 0.20
CA ASP A 157 -15.75 -3.39 1.64
C ASP A 157 -14.36 -3.57 2.27
N PRO A 158 -13.98 -2.80 3.32
CA PRO A 158 -12.66 -2.91 3.96
C PRO A 158 -12.33 -4.32 4.48
N ALA A 159 -13.30 -5.03 5.07
CA ALA A 159 -13.08 -6.38 5.58
C ALA A 159 -12.92 -7.40 4.43
N GLN A 160 -13.73 -7.26 3.39
CA GLN A 160 -13.60 -8.07 2.17
C GLN A 160 -12.23 -7.84 1.49
N HIS A 161 -11.79 -6.57 1.40
CA HIS A 161 -10.47 -6.23 0.90
C HIS A 161 -9.38 -6.98 1.67
N ASP A 162 -9.40 -6.89 3.01
CA ASP A 162 -8.35 -7.46 3.86
C ASP A 162 -8.33 -9.00 3.79
N TYR A 163 -9.50 -9.64 3.66
CA TYR A 163 -9.58 -11.09 3.45
C TYR A 163 -9.02 -11.51 2.09
N VAL A 164 -9.42 -10.83 1.02
CA VAL A 164 -8.96 -11.15 -0.34
C VAL A 164 -7.45 -10.92 -0.46
N THR A 165 -6.93 -9.79 0.04
CA THR A 165 -5.48 -9.51 0.00
C THR A 165 -4.68 -10.46 0.89
N ALA A 166 -5.26 -10.92 2.00
CA ALA A 166 -4.63 -11.97 2.81
C ALA A 166 -4.45 -13.25 1.99
N ALA A 167 -5.45 -13.65 1.19
CA ALA A 167 -5.39 -14.87 0.40
C ALA A 167 -4.41 -14.79 -0.77
N VAL A 168 -4.43 -13.69 -1.54
CA VAL A 168 -3.69 -13.60 -2.82
C VAL A 168 -2.33 -12.91 -2.71
N SER A 169 -2.00 -12.31 -1.56
CA SER A 169 -0.76 -11.56 -1.35
C SER A 169 -0.06 -11.93 -0.04
N HIS A 170 -0.74 -11.81 1.11
CA HIS A 170 -0.08 -11.94 2.40
C HIS A 170 0.32 -13.39 2.70
N LEU A 171 -0.59 -14.35 2.51
CA LEU A 171 -0.31 -15.78 2.67
C LEU A 171 0.81 -16.25 1.71
N PRO A 172 0.77 -15.96 0.40
CA PRO A 172 1.87 -16.29 -0.51
C PRO A 172 3.23 -15.79 -0.04
N HIS A 173 3.31 -14.56 0.49
CA HIS A 173 4.57 -14.03 1.01
C HIS A 173 5.07 -14.80 2.23
N ILE A 174 4.19 -15.14 3.18
CA ILE A 174 4.54 -15.94 4.36
C ILE A 174 5.03 -17.32 3.95
N ILE A 175 4.36 -17.97 2.99
CA ILE A 175 4.78 -19.26 2.44
C ILE A 175 6.17 -19.15 1.81
N ALA A 176 6.40 -18.13 0.97
CA ALA A 176 7.68 -17.91 0.33
C ALA A 176 8.81 -17.71 1.35
N ALA A 177 8.59 -16.87 2.36
CA ALA A 177 9.56 -16.62 3.43
C ALA A 177 9.83 -17.87 4.26
N SER A 178 8.78 -18.64 4.60
CA SER A 178 8.89 -19.91 5.31
C SER A 178 9.68 -20.95 4.52
N LEU A 179 9.43 -21.05 3.20
CA LEU A 179 10.15 -21.98 2.33
C LEU A 179 11.64 -21.62 2.23
N VAL A 180 12.00 -20.35 2.12
CA VAL A 180 13.40 -19.91 2.13
C VAL A 180 14.07 -20.28 3.44
N ASN A 181 13.42 -20.05 4.59
CA ASN A 181 13.95 -20.39 5.90
C ASN A 181 14.12 -21.90 6.06
N LEU A 182 13.14 -22.69 5.62
CA LEU A 182 13.22 -24.15 5.67
C LEU A 182 14.43 -24.67 4.90
N VAL A 183 14.63 -24.20 3.67
CA VAL A 183 15.77 -24.62 2.83
C VAL A 183 17.08 -24.19 3.46
N ARG A 184 17.19 -22.95 3.95
CA ARG A 184 18.37 -22.45 4.66
C ARG A 184 18.72 -23.31 5.87
N ASP A 185 17.72 -23.65 6.69
CA ASP A 185 17.91 -24.37 7.97
C ASP A 185 18.18 -25.87 7.76
N LYS A 186 17.89 -26.40 6.58
CA LYS A 186 18.14 -27.80 6.19
C LYS A 186 19.34 -27.97 5.26
N ASP A 187 19.93 -26.87 4.80
CA ASP A 187 21.09 -26.94 3.90
C ASP A 187 22.31 -27.47 4.64
N SER A 188 23.15 -28.17 3.91
CA SER A 188 24.42 -28.67 4.40
C SER A 188 25.48 -27.54 4.50
N ALA A 189 26.58 -27.81 5.21
CA ALA A 189 27.65 -26.82 5.42
C ALA A 189 28.29 -26.32 4.11
N ASP A 190 28.25 -27.13 3.05
CA ASP A 190 28.73 -26.79 1.71
C ASP A 190 27.70 -26.01 0.86
N GLY A 191 26.46 -25.81 1.35
CA GLY A 191 25.45 -25.00 0.71
C GLY A 191 24.87 -25.58 -0.57
N LEU A 192 24.78 -26.90 -0.68
CA LEU A 192 24.31 -27.57 -1.89
C LEU A 192 22.90 -27.17 -2.31
N MET A 193 21.96 -27.06 -1.35
CA MET A 193 20.59 -26.65 -1.68
C MET A 193 20.55 -25.24 -2.25
N LYS A 194 21.31 -24.31 -1.65
CA LYS A 194 21.46 -22.94 -2.16
C LYS A 194 22.12 -22.91 -3.54
N MET A 195 23.13 -23.76 -3.75
CA MET A 195 23.88 -23.83 -5.01
C MET A 195 23.01 -24.28 -6.18
N ILE A 196 22.17 -25.30 -5.98
CA ILE A 196 21.31 -25.87 -7.03
C ILE A 196 19.94 -25.23 -7.13
N ALA A 197 19.62 -24.23 -6.27
CA ALA A 197 18.36 -23.50 -6.32
C ALA A 197 18.17 -22.84 -7.69
N ALA A 198 17.31 -23.41 -8.51
CA ALA A 198 17.04 -23.01 -9.89
C ALA A 198 15.73 -22.21 -10.02
N GLY A 199 15.24 -22.03 -11.24
CA GLY A 199 14.11 -21.17 -11.57
C GLY A 199 12.87 -21.40 -10.70
N GLY A 200 12.39 -22.64 -10.56
CA GLY A 200 11.19 -22.92 -9.79
C GLY A 200 11.25 -22.45 -8.34
N PHE A 201 12.38 -22.68 -7.66
CA PHE A 201 12.58 -22.18 -6.31
C PHE A 201 12.63 -20.65 -6.27
N LYS A 202 13.39 -20.03 -7.19
CA LYS A 202 13.55 -18.58 -7.27
C LYS A 202 12.23 -17.88 -7.58
N ASP A 203 11.42 -18.43 -8.47
CA ASP A 203 10.13 -17.86 -8.85
C ASP A 203 9.15 -17.83 -7.66
N ILE A 204 9.02 -18.94 -6.94
CA ILE A 204 8.15 -19.03 -5.76
C ILE A 204 8.65 -18.15 -4.62
N THR A 205 9.97 -18.04 -4.45
CA THR A 205 10.57 -17.34 -3.28
C THR A 205 10.96 -15.90 -3.56
N ARG A 206 10.85 -15.40 -4.78
CA ARG A 206 11.25 -14.03 -5.18
C ARG A 206 10.65 -12.96 -4.25
N ILE A 207 9.38 -13.11 -3.89
CA ILE A 207 8.67 -12.15 -3.05
C ILE A 207 9.17 -12.13 -1.60
N ALA A 208 9.86 -13.16 -1.13
CA ALA A 208 10.43 -13.23 0.23
C ALA A 208 11.56 -12.21 0.46
N SER A 209 12.13 -11.63 -0.60
CA SER A 209 13.17 -10.59 -0.51
C SER A 209 12.64 -9.19 -0.21
N SER A 210 11.33 -9.01 -0.11
CA SER A 210 10.70 -7.72 0.19
C SER A 210 11.03 -7.22 1.60
N SER A 211 10.83 -5.92 1.85
CA SER A 211 11.16 -5.28 3.13
C SER A 211 10.47 -5.95 4.32
N ALA A 212 11.26 -6.54 5.22
CA ALA A 212 10.76 -7.17 6.44
C ALA A 212 9.94 -6.20 7.33
N ALA A 213 10.34 -4.93 7.40
CA ALA A 213 9.62 -3.92 8.19
C ALA A 213 8.21 -3.64 7.64
N VAL A 214 8.05 -3.59 6.31
CA VAL A 214 6.73 -3.42 5.67
C VAL A 214 5.87 -4.66 5.91
N TRP A 215 6.42 -5.85 5.72
CA TRP A 215 5.68 -7.10 5.89
C TRP A 215 5.30 -7.38 7.34
N GLN A 216 6.14 -7.01 8.30
CA GLN A 216 5.77 -7.06 9.72
C GLN A 216 4.51 -6.24 9.99
N GLN A 217 4.42 -5.03 9.44
CA GLN A 217 3.23 -4.16 9.58
C GLN A 217 1.98 -4.82 8.98
N ILE A 218 2.09 -5.37 7.77
CA ILE A 218 1.00 -6.05 7.09
C ILE A 218 0.51 -7.24 7.93
N CYS A 219 1.42 -8.09 8.39
CA CYS A 219 1.08 -9.26 9.19
C CYS A 219 0.40 -8.89 10.52
N LEU A 220 0.90 -7.85 11.20
CA LEU A 220 0.33 -7.39 12.48
C LEU A 220 -1.04 -6.73 12.33
N THR A 221 -1.32 -6.11 11.17
CA THR A 221 -2.59 -5.41 10.94
C THR A 221 -3.65 -6.29 10.26
N ASN A 222 -3.30 -7.47 9.75
CA ASN A 222 -4.23 -8.43 9.13
C ASN A 222 -4.10 -9.85 9.70
N THR A 223 -3.74 -9.97 10.97
CA THR A 223 -3.37 -11.24 11.63
C THR A 223 -4.49 -12.29 11.56
N GLU A 224 -5.75 -11.91 11.80
CA GLU A 224 -6.88 -12.84 11.87
C GLU A 224 -7.13 -13.53 10.52
N ASN A 225 -7.20 -12.75 9.44
CA ASN A 225 -7.40 -13.29 8.10
C ASN A 225 -6.23 -14.16 7.67
N ILE A 226 -4.99 -13.72 7.93
CA ILE A 226 -3.77 -14.48 7.62
C ILE A 226 -3.77 -15.81 8.39
N SER A 227 -4.07 -15.80 9.69
CA SER A 227 -4.09 -17.01 10.53
C SER A 227 -5.12 -18.02 10.04
N THR A 228 -6.31 -17.55 9.70
CA THR A 228 -7.40 -18.40 9.17
C THR A 228 -7.00 -19.08 7.87
N LEU A 229 -6.45 -18.31 6.93
CA LEU A 229 -6.02 -18.81 5.62
C LEU A 229 -4.79 -19.72 5.73
N LEU A 230 -3.84 -19.39 6.61
CA LEU A 230 -2.67 -20.23 6.87
C LEU A 230 -3.08 -21.59 7.45
N SER A 231 -4.03 -21.63 8.38
CA SER A 231 -4.57 -22.87 8.93
C SER A 231 -5.21 -23.74 7.84
N SER A 232 -5.98 -23.13 6.95
CA SER A 232 -6.57 -23.83 5.79
C SER A 232 -5.50 -24.36 4.83
N TYR A 233 -4.45 -23.60 4.61
CA TYR A 233 -3.32 -24.02 3.76
C TYR A 233 -2.54 -25.20 4.39
N ILE A 234 -2.29 -25.15 5.70
CA ILE A 234 -1.67 -26.27 6.44
C ILE A 234 -2.50 -27.53 6.31
N ALA A 235 -3.83 -27.44 6.48
CA ALA A 235 -4.71 -28.60 6.30
C ALA A 235 -4.66 -29.17 4.87
N SER A 236 -4.58 -28.30 3.86
CA SER A 236 -4.41 -28.73 2.46
C SER A 236 -3.09 -29.48 2.24
N LEU A 237 -1.98 -28.99 2.82
CA LEU A 237 -0.68 -29.68 2.73
C LEU A 237 -0.70 -31.03 3.46
N GLN A 238 -1.33 -31.10 4.61
CA GLN A 238 -1.49 -32.38 5.35
C GLN A 238 -2.27 -33.41 4.54
N GLY A 239 -3.29 -32.98 3.78
CA GLY A 239 -4.02 -33.88 2.85
C GLY A 239 -3.18 -34.40 1.67
N ILE A 240 -2.13 -33.68 1.27
CA ILE A 240 -1.19 -34.15 0.24
C ILE A 240 -0.17 -35.14 0.84
N HIS A 241 0.14 -35.00 2.13
CA HIS A 241 1.15 -35.82 2.81
C HIS A 241 0.63 -37.22 3.17
N GLN A 242 -0.69 -37.43 3.22
CA GLN A 242 -1.33 -38.75 3.45
C GLN A 242 -1.37 -39.57 2.17
#